data_96040696258a3e4e12fd4d30de29c70b
#
_entry.id   96040696258a3e4e12fd4d30de29c70b
#
_cell.length_a   1.000
_cell.length_b   1.000
_cell.length_c   1.000
_cell.angle_alpha   90.00
_cell.angle_beta   90.00
_cell.angle_gamma   90.00
#
_symmetry.space_group_name_H-M   'P 1'
#
loop_
_entity.id
_entity.type
_entity.pdbx_description
1 polymer ?
#
loop_
_entity_poly.entity_id
_entity_poly.type
_entity_poly.pdbx_seq_one_letter_code
_entity_poly.pdbx_strand_id
1 'polypeptide(L)'
;SAIGSSGDRPDALADLMGIILNDGVRQPNVDLQRLHFAADTPYETEMTLKPQPQRVMAPEIAKTLRPALMGVVMEGTATRLRGAYHAPNGTLLPVGGKTGTGDNRLDRFGRGGRLISQRVVDRTATFVFFLGDRFFGTITAYVPGTIAGTYHFTSALAVQLLNALEPQLDPLLEEPAGEAAPMPISEALPVVTGLRKSSEGSAD
;
A
#
# COMPACT_ATOMS: atom_id res chain seq x y z
N SER A 1 -6.07 15.53 10.33
CA SER A 1 -6.18 15.07 11.73
C SER A 1 -4.93 14.28 12.10
N ALA A 2 -4.18 14.73 13.10
CA ALA A 2 -2.92 14.06 13.52
C ALA A 2 -3.15 12.70 14.22
N ILE A 3 -4.37 12.42 14.66
CA ILE A 3 -4.74 11.20 15.40
C ILE A 3 -5.64 10.30 14.55
N GLY A 4 -5.79 10.58 13.27
CA GLY A 4 -6.44 9.70 12.30
C GLY A 4 -7.88 9.29 12.63
N SER A 5 -8.82 9.98 12.05
CA SER A 5 -10.21 9.54 11.91
C SER A 5 -10.58 9.31 10.44
N SER A 6 -9.59 9.16 9.57
CA SER A 6 -9.80 8.91 8.15
C SER A 6 -9.96 7.41 7.90
N GLY A 7 -10.97 7.04 7.13
CA GLY A 7 -11.17 5.69 6.64
C GLY A 7 -10.37 5.45 5.37
N ASP A 8 -9.05 5.40 5.48
CA ASP A 8 -8.19 5.19 4.32
C ASP A 8 -8.26 3.72 3.85
N ARG A 9 -8.19 3.55 2.55
CA ARG A 9 -8.14 2.21 1.93
C ARG A 9 -6.79 1.55 2.24
N PRO A 10 -6.76 0.24 2.53
CA PRO A 10 -5.51 -0.48 2.82
C PRO A 10 -4.45 -0.37 1.72
N ASP A 11 -4.86 -0.37 0.44
CA ASP A 11 -3.97 -0.19 -0.71
C ASP A 11 -3.34 1.21 -0.75
N ALA A 12 -4.11 2.26 -0.41
CA ALA A 12 -3.58 3.62 -0.34
C ALA A 12 -2.55 3.78 0.79
N LEU A 13 -2.73 3.06 1.90
CA LEU A 13 -1.74 3.03 2.98
C LEU A 13 -0.47 2.28 2.57
N ALA A 14 -0.60 1.20 1.80
CA ALA A 14 0.55 0.51 1.22
C ALA A 14 1.30 1.42 0.23
N ASP A 15 0.57 2.12 -0.67
CA ASP A 15 1.16 3.10 -1.59
C ASP A 15 1.95 4.18 -0.84
N LEU A 16 1.39 4.72 0.25
CA LEU A 16 2.10 5.71 1.07
C LEU A 16 3.42 5.16 1.62
N MET A 17 3.43 3.89 2.05
CA MET A 17 4.65 3.25 2.52
C MET A 17 5.68 3.12 1.39
N GLY A 18 5.24 2.73 0.20
CA GLY A 18 6.08 2.69 -1.01
C GLY A 18 6.66 4.07 -1.37
N ILE A 19 5.87 5.14 -1.24
CA ILE A 19 6.34 6.52 -1.44
C ILE A 19 7.45 6.88 -0.45
N ILE A 20 7.30 6.51 0.82
CA ILE A 20 8.31 6.77 1.86
C ILE A 20 9.60 6.01 1.57
N LEU A 21 9.51 4.73 1.17
CA LEU A 21 10.69 3.91 0.81
C LEU A 21 11.40 4.43 -0.44
N ASN A 22 10.66 5.05 -1.36
CA ASN A 22 11.14 5.58 -2.62
C ASN A 22 11.50 7.07 -2.54
N ASP A 23 11.92 7.56 -1.38
CA ASP A 23 12.32 8.95 -1.14
C ASP A 23 11.28 9.98 -1.63
N GLY A 24 10.01 9.67 -1.48
CA GLY A 24 8.90 10.54 -1.84
C GLY A 24 8.43 10.43 -3.29
N VAL A 25 8.87 9.41 -4.02
CA VAL A 25 8.42 9.13 -5.39
C VAL A 25 7.36 8.03 -5.38
N ARG A 26 6.17 8.35 -5.88
CA ARG A 26 5.11 7.37 -6.12
C ARG A 26 5.40 6.59 -7.40
N GLN A 27 5.46 5.29 -7.29
CA GLN A 27 5.44 4.38 -8.43
C GLN A 27 3.98 3.98 -8.68
N PRO A 28 3.45 4.10 -9.90
CA PRO A 28 2.11 3.60 -10.20
C PRO A 28 2.05 2.08 -10.08
N ASN A 29 0.94 1.57 -9.55
CA ASN A 29 0.67 0.13 -9.55
C ASN A 29 0.50 -0.36 -10.99
N VAL A 30 1.16 -1.46 -11.33
CA VAL A 30 1.11 -2.06 -12.66
C VAL A 30 0.56 -3.48 -12.54
N ASP A 31 -0.74 -3.64 -12.80
CA ASP A 31 -1.39 -4.96 -12.79
C ASP A 31 -1.11 -5.73 -14.08
N LEU A 32 -0.89 -5.02 -15.18
CA LEU A 32 -0.59 -5.57 -16.49
C LEU A 32 0.68 -4.91 -17.04
N GLN A 33 1.75 -5.68 -17.16
CA GLN A 33 3.02 -5.17 -17.71
C GLN A 33 3.02 -5.16 -19.23
N ARG A 34 2.41 -6.17 -19.85
CA ARG A 34 2.42 -6.38 -21.29
C ARG A 34 1.12 -7.03 -21.75
N LEU A 35 0.59 -6.54 -22.86
CA LEU A 35 -0.49 -7.16 -23.61
C LEU A 35 0.07 -7.58 -24.97
N HIS A 36 -0.15 -8.84 -25.34
CA HIS A 36 0.28 -9.41 -26.60
C HIS A 36 -0.95 -10.00 -27.32
N PHE A 37 -1.27 -9.48 -28.48
CA PHE A 37 -2.43 -9.88 -29.27
C PHE A 37 -1.99 -10.51 -30.57
N ALA A 38 -2.74 -11.51 -31.03
CA ALA A 38 -2.63 -12.13 -32.33
C ALA A 38 -1.20 -12.62 -32.66
N ALA A 39 -0.55 -13.27 -31.70
CA ALA A 39 0.79 -13.83 -31.85
C ALA A 39 0.87 -14.71 -33.10
N ASP A 40 2.00 -14.63 -33.81
CA ASP A 40 2.31 -15.40 -35.03
C ASP A 40 1.36 -15.10 -36.21
N THR A 41 0.69 -13.94 -36.21
CA THR A 41 -0.17 -13.49 -37.31
C THR A 41 0.29 -12.14 -37.86
N PRO A 42 -0.16 -11.76 -39.09
CA PRO A 42 0.11 -10.43 -39.64
C PRO A 42 -0.46 -9.24 -38.82
N TYR A 43 -1.30 -9.54 -37.85
CA TYR A 43 -1.94 -8.55 -36.94
C TYR A 43 -1.34 -8.56 -35.56
N GLU A 44 -0.20 -9.18 -35.37
CA GLU A 44 0.49 -9.22 -34.08
C GLU A 44 0.75 -7.83 -33.56
N THR A 45 0.33 -7.60 -32.32
CA THR A 45 0.48 -6.32 -31.64
C THR A 45 0.91 -6.55 -30.22
N GLU A 46 1.98 -5.87 -29.82
CA GLU A 46 2.44 -5.84 -28.43
C GLU A 46 2.30 -4.43 -27.85
N MET A 47 1.70 -4.35 -26.67
CA MET A 47 1.57 -3.12 -25.93
C MET A 47 2.22 -3.30 -24.54
N THR A 48 3.23 -2.50 -24.24
CA THR A 48 3.89 -2.47 -22.93
C THR A 48 3.50 -1.19 -22.21
N LEU A 49 2.94 -1.33 -21.00
CA LEU A 49 2.64 -0.20 -20.14
C LEU A 49 3.92 0.21 -19.41
N LYS A 50 4.30 1.49 -19.57
CA LYS A 50 5.43 2.10 -18.86
C LYS A 50 4.87 3.05 -17.80
N PRO A 51 4.90 2.66 -16.52
CA PRO A 51 4.45 3.55 -15.46
C PRO A 51 5.35 4.79 -15.39
N GLN A 52 4.73 5.95 -15.13
CA GLN A 52 5.45 7.21 -14.95
C GLN A 52 5.58 7.49 -13.45
N PRO A 53 6.79 7.41 -12.88
CA PRO A 53 7.02 7.80 -11.49
C PRO A 53 6.70 9.27 -11.27
N GLN A 54 6.11 9.61 -10.12
CA GLN A 54 5.76 10.97 -9.77
C GLN A 54 6.26 11.31 -8.36
N ARG A 55 7.01 12.41 -8.22
CA ARG A 55 7.36 12.94 -6.90
C ARG A 55 6.14 13.60 -6.26
N VAL A 56 5.73 13.05 -5.12
CA VAL A 56 4.56 13.51 -4.35
C VAL A 56 4.92 13.94 -2.93
N MET A 57 6.16 13.68 -2.49
CA MET A 57 6.67 14.06 -1.18
C MET A 57 8.13 14.52 -1.33
N ALA A 58 8.55 15.48 -0.52
CA ALA A 58 9.95 15.90 -0.46
C ALA A 58 10.83 14.77 0.12
N PRO A 59 12.01 14.50 -0.44
CA PRO A 59 12.89 13.42 0.02
C PRO A 59 13.26 13.54 1.50
N GLU A 60 13.42 14.74 2.01
CA GLU A 60 13.77 15.02 3.41
C GLU A 60 12.67 14.54 4.37
N ILE A 61 11.40 14.68 3.95
CA ILE A 61 10.25 14.18 4.73
C ILE A 61 10.28 12.65 4.75
N ALA A 62 10.46 12.00 3.61
CA ALA A 62 10.53 10.54 3.53
C ALA A 62 11.67 9.98 4.39
N LYS A 63 12.86 10.59 4.32
CA LYS A 63 14.04 10.23 5.13
C LYS A 63 13.81 10.42 6.62
N THR A 64 13.01 11.40 7.02
CA THR A 64 12.65 11.63 8.43
C THR A 64 11.61 10.63 8.93
N LEU A 65 10.64 10.27 8.09
CA LEU A 65 9.58 9.34 8.46
C LEU A 65 10.09 7.91 8.62
N ARG A 66 11.05 7.48 7.81
CA ARG A 66 11.53 6.09 7.81
C ARG A 66 12.08 5.65 9.18
N PRO A 67 13.01 6.37 9.83
CA PRO A 67 13.46 6.03 11.19
C PRO A 67 12.35 6.08 12.23
N ALA A 68 11.41 7.02 12.11
CA ALA A 68 10.27 7.10 13.02
C ALA A 68 9.36 5.86 12.93
N LEU A 69 9.15 5.34 11.71
CA LEU A 69 8.40 4.10 11.48
C LEU A 69 9.16 2.86 11.99
N MET A 70 10.49 2.85 11.90
CA MET A 70 11.32 1.80 12.52
C MET A 70 11.21 1.84 14.05
N GLY A 71 11.11 3.00 14.66
CA GLY A 71 10.88 3.17 16.09
C GLY A 71 9.64 2.45 16.61
N VAL A 72 8.60 2.33 15.78
CA VAL A 72 7.36 1.56 16.13
C VAL A 72 7.66 0.08 16.36
N VAL A 73 8.62 -0.48 15.62
CA VAL A 73 9.07 -1.87 15.77
C VAL A 73 10.11 -1.99 16.91
N MET A 74 11.00 -1.03 17.04
CA MET A 74 12.06 -1.09 18.03
C MET A 74 11.56 -0.88 19.48
N GLU A 75 10.63 0.07 19.68
CA GLU A 75 10.23 0.53 21.01
C GLU A 75 8.71 0.71 21.15
N GLY A 76 7.95 0.60 20.06
CA GLY A 76 6.53 0.92 20.01
C GLY A 76 5.62 -0.31 20.05
N THR A 77 4.49 -0.21 19.33
CA THR A 77 3.39 -1.17 19.36
C THR A 77 3.64 -2.44 18.52
N ALA A 78 4.73 -2.50 17.73
CA ALA A 78 5.05 -3.61 16.86
C ALA A 78 6.37 -4.35 17.24
N THR A 79 6.74 -4.32 18.51
CA THR A 79 8.01 -4.91 19.03
C THR A 79 8.15 -6.41 18.80
N ARG A 80 7.06 -7.12 18.50
CA ARG A 80 7.08 -8.55 18.14
C ARG A 80 7.83 -8.84 16.84
N LEU A 81 8.00 -7.83 15.98
CA LEU A 81 8.73 -7.95 14.72
C LEU A 81 10.22 -7.61 14.85
N ARG A 82 10.66 -7.26 16.06
CA ARG A 82 12.07 -6.93 16.29
C ARG A 82 12.93 -8.16 16.05
N GLY A 83 13.82 -8.09 15.06
CA GLY A 83 14.72 -9.18 14.71
C GLY A 83 14.05 -10.37 14.03
N ALA A 84 12.83 -10.24 13.52
CA ALA A 84 12.10 -11.33 12.87
C ALA A 84 12.57 -11.59 11.44
N TYR A 85 12.93 -10.54 10.70
CA TYR A 85 13.20 -10.63 9.27
C TYR A 85 14.69 -10.50 8.96
N HIS A 86 15.19 -11.38 8.08
CA HIS A 86 16.58 -11.42 7.66
C HIS A 86 16.70 -11.44 6.13
N ALA A 87 17.76 -10.84 5.64
CA ALA A 87 18.17 -11.02 4.25
C ALA A 87 18.77 -12.42 4.04
N PRO A 88 18.88 -12.93 2.81
CA PRO A 88 19.44 -14.26 2.52
C PRO A 88 20.85 -14.48 3.04
N ASN A 89 21.62 -13.42 3.20
CA ASN A 89 22.96 -13.45 3.80
C ASN A 89 22.95 -13.47 5.33
N GLY A 90 21.77 -13.58 5.98
CA GLY A 90 21.60 -13.57 7.42
C GLY A 90 21.64 -12.18 8.07
N THR A 91 21.79 -11.10 7.28
CA THR A 91 21.75 -9.74 7.81
C THR A 91 20.34 -9.36 8.21
N LEU A 92 20.18 -8.74 9.38
CA LEU A 92 18.88 -8.27 9.86
C LEU A 92 18.30 -7.20 8.92
N LEU A 93 17.09 -7.42 8.44
CA LEU A 93 16.38 -6.43 7.64
C LEU A 93 15.79 -5.32 8.52
N PRO A 94 15.89 -4.04 8.10
CA PRO A 94 15.14 -2.98 8.75
C PRO A 94 13.63 -3.20 8.54
N VAL A 95 12.89 -3.22 9.64
CA VAL A 95 11.43 -3.33 9.65
C VAL A 95 10.84 -2.09 10.29
N GLY A 96 9.85 -1.52 9.65
CA GLY A 96 9.14 -0.36 10.18
C GLY A 96 7.67 -0.38 9.79
N GLY A 97 6.88 0.47 10.43
CA GLY A 97 5.46 0.56 10.11
C GLY A 97 4.66 1.39 11.09
N LYS A 98 3.33 1.39 10.91
CA LYS A 98 2.39 2.06 11.79
C LYS A 98 1.19 1.18 12.06
N THR A 99 0.86 1.03 13.33
CA THR A 99 -0.33 0.31 13.79
C THR A 99 -1.53 1.24 13.87
N GLY A 100 -2.71 0.71 13.58
CA GLY A 100 -3.99 1.38 13.76
C GLY A 100 -5.03 0.42 14.30
N THR A 101 -5.84 0.88 15.24
CA THR A 101 -7.03 0.16 15.72
C THR A 101 -8.18 1.15 15.74
N GLY A 102 -9.30 0.79 15.16
CA GLY A 102 -10.47 1.66 15.09
C GLY A 102 -11.77 0.89 15.17
N ASP A 103 -12.76 1.54 15.75
CA ASP A 103 -14.16 1.16 15.69
C ASP A 103 -14.91 2.31 15.03
N ASN A 104 -15.62 2.04 13.95
CA ASN A 104 -16.62 2.99 13.49
C ASN A 104 -17.86 2.85 14.36
N ARG A 105 -18.37 3.98 14.83
CA ARG A 105 -19.53 4.02 15.73
C ARG A 105 -20.62 4.90 15.15
N LEU A 106 -21.84 4.44 15.24
CA LEU A 106 -23.01 5.24 14.93
C LEU A 106 -23.53 5.87 16.23
N ASP A 107 -23.35 7.17 16.33
CA ASP A 107 -23.82 7.96 17.47
C ASP A 107 -25.15 8.62 17.12
N ARG A 108 -26.15 8.46 17.96
CA ARG A 108 -27.43 9.15 17.86
C ARG A 108 -27.53 10.20 18.95
N PHE A 109 -27.71 11.45 18.52
CA PHE A 109 -27.86 12.59 19.42
C PHE A 109 -29.33 13.03 19.47
N GLY A 110 -29.78 13.43 20.65
CA GLY A 110 -31.07 14.04 20.86
C GLY A 110 -31.05 15.57 20.83
N ARG A 111 -32.18 16.15 21.20
CA ARG A 111 -32.27 17.61 21.33
C ARG A 111 -31.22 18.10 22.33
N GLY A 112 -30.52 19.19 21.99
CA GLY A 112 -29.47 19.74 22.83
C GLY A 112 -28.11 19.02 22.75
N GLY A 113 -27.90 18.13 21.78
CA GLY A 113 -26.58 17.47 21.57
C GLY A 113 -26.28 16.35 22.55
N ARG A 114 -27.26 15.89 23.35
CA ARG A 114 -27.05 14.77 24.26
C ARG A 114 -26.96 13.46 23.48
N LEU A 115 -25.90 12.67 23.72
CA LEU A 115 -25.79 11.31 23.17
C LEU A 115 -26.92 10.42 23.73
N ILE A 116 -27.76 9.86 22.85
CA ILE A 116 -28.86 8.95 23.20
C ILE A 116 -28.40 7.50 23.11
N SER A 117 -27.72 7.15 22.02
CA SER A 117 -27.22 5.78 21.81
C SER A 117 -25.97 5.79 20.96
N GLN A 118 -25.09 4.83 21.23
CA GLN A 118 -23.88 4.55 20.47
C GLN A 118 -23.83 3.05 20.18
N ARG A 119 -23.54 2.69 18.93
CA ARG A 119 -23.30 1.29 18.57
C ARG A 119 -22.10 1.17 17.65
N VAL A 120 -21.32 0.13 17.83
CA VAL A 120 -20.23 -0.22 16.92
C VAL A 120 -20.83 -0.71 15.59
N VAL A 121 -20.34 -0.22 14.48
CA VAL A 121 -20.76 -0.55 13.12
C VAL A 121 -19.76 -1.48 12.44
N ASP A 122 -18.49 -1.28 12.72
CA ASP A 122 -17.41 -2.18 12.31
C ASP A 122 -16.23 -2.06 13.26
N ARG A 123 -15.29 -3.02 13.15
CA ARG A 123 -14.03 -2.99 13.85
C ARG A 123 -12.89 -3.28 12.90
N THR A 124 -11.86 -2.46 12.97
CA THR A 124 -10.68 -2.54 12.11
C THR A 124 -9.40 -2.55 12.95
N ALA A 125 -8.46 -3.39 12.57
CA ALA A 125 -7.11 -3.37 13.09
C ALA A 125 -6.13 -3.51 11.93
N THR A 126 -5.23 -2.53 11.79
CA THR A 126 -4.35 -2.40 10.63
C THR A 126 -2.90 -2.28 11.08
N PHE A 127 -2.02 -2.88 10.33
CA PHE A 127 -0.58 -2.62 10.36
C PHE A 127 -0.09 -2.37 8.94
N VAL A 128 0.34 -1.16 8.66
CA VAL A 128 1.04 -0.82 7.44
C VAL A 128 2.54 -0.90 7.70
N PHE A 129 3.29 -1.56 6.82
CA PHE A 129 4.67 -1.92 7.11
C PHE A 129 5.58 -1.88 5.88
N PHE A 130 6.87 -1.88 6.16
CA PHE A 130 7.92 -2.20 5.19
C PHE A 130 8.92 -3.21 5.78
N LEU A 131 9.53 -4.00 4.89
CA LEU A 131 10.60 -4.96 5.17
C LEU A 131 11.76 -4.65 4.23
N GLY A 132 12.90 -4.26 4.81
CA GLY A 132 14.04 -3.78 4.02
C GLY A 132 13.72 -2.50 3.24
N ASP A 133 14.24 -2.43 2.03
CA ASP A 133 14.13 -1.25 1.16
C ASP A 133 13.12 -1.44 0.02
N ARG A 134 12.57 -2.64 -0.14
CA ARG A 134 11.79 -3.03 -1.33
C ARG A 134 10.37 -3.49 -1.05
N PHE A 135 10.15 -4.13 0.09
CA PHE A 135 8.87 -4.74 0.39
C PHE A 135 8.07 -3.85 1.34
N PHE A 136 6.83 -3.67 1.00
CA PHE A 136 5.89 -2.94 1.84
C PHE A 136 4.47 -3.45 1.61
N GLY A 137 3.61 -3.22 2.59
CA GLY A 137 2.25 -3.69 2.50
C GLY A 137 1.39 -3.25 3.67
N THR A 138 0.18 -3.79 3.68
CA THR A 138 -0.81 -3.54 4.73
C THR A 138 -1.50 -4.84 5.08
N ILE A 139 -1.59 -5.14 6.37
CA ILE A 139 -2.42 -6.21 6.91
C ILE A 139 -3.57 -5.57 7.67
N THR A 140 -4.80 -5.92 7.29
CA THR A 140 -6.00 -5.38 7.91
C THR A 140 -6.93 -6.53 8.33
N ALA A 141 -7.25 -6.58 9.62
CA ALA A 141 -8.34 -7.39 10.15
C ALA A 141 -9.60 -6.51 10.22
N TYR A 142 -10.70 -6.99 9.64
CA TYR A 142 -11.94 -6.24 9.55
C TYR A 142 -13.15 -7.10 9.89
N VAL A 143 -14.01 -6.60 10.75
CA VAL A 143 -15.30 -7.23 11.07
C VAL A 143 -16.40 -6.22 10.84
N PRO A 144 -17.28 -6.44 9.84
CA PRO A 144 -18.41 -5.57 9.56
C PRO A 144 -19.60 -5.85 10.45
N GLY A 145 -20.48 -4.85 10.57
CA GLY A 145 -21.81 -4.99 11.17
C GLY A 145 -21.80 -4.99 12.69
N THR A 146 -22.99 -5.21 13.25
CA THR A 146 -23.21 -5.12 14.70
C THR A 146 -22.45 -6.16 15.52
N ILE A 147 -22.08 -7.28 14.91
CA ILE A 147 -21.26 -8.31 15.53
C ILE A 147 -19.87 -7.81 15.89
N ALA A 148 -19.40 -6.74 15.23
CA ALA A 148 -18.10 -6.12 15.50
C ALA A 148 -17.92 -5.72 16.97
N GLY A 149 -19.01 -5.38 17.67
CA GLY A 149 -18.99 -5.04 19.08
C GLY A 149 -18.61 -6.20 20.02
N THR A 150 -18.68 -7.45 19.54
CA THR A 150 -18.30 -8.64 20.32
C THR A 150 -16.82 -9.01 20.17
N TYR A 151 -16.10 -8.39 19.22
CA TYR A 151 -14.68 -8.64 18.99
C TYR A 151 -13.82 -7.63 19.73
N HIS A 152 -12.69 -8.09 20.26
CA HIS A 152 -11.78 -7.29 21.09
C HIS A 152 -10.34 -7.28 20.59
N PHE A 153 -10.09 -7.67 19.32
CA PHE A 153 -8.76 -7.62 18.76
C PHE A 153 -8.28 -6.18 18.58
N THR A 154 -6.98 -6.01 18.58
CA THR A 154 -6.28 -4.73 18.32
C THR A 154 -5.31 -4.91 17.16
N SER A 155 -4.59 -3.86 16.80
CA SER A 155 -3.52 -3.92 15.80
C SER A 155 -2.41 -4.93 16.14
N ALA A 156 -2.33 -5.42 17.37
CA ALA A 156 -1.45 -6.53 17.74
C ALA A 156 -1.75 -7.80 16.93
N LEU A 157 -3.00 -8.01 16.50
CA LEU A 157 -3.37 -9.12 15.63
C LEU A 157 -2.69 -9.00 14.26
N ALA A 158 -2.74 -7.81 13.64
CA ALA A 158 -2.10 -7.57 12.34
C ALA A 158 -0.57 -7.75 12.42
N VAL A 159 0.05 -7.29 13.50
CA VAL A 159 1.49 -7.49 13.77
C VAL A 159 1.82 -8.98 13.96
N GLN A 160 0.98 -9.74 14.68
CA GLN A 160 1.17 -11.19 14.86
C GLN A 160 1.03 -11.94 13.55
N LEU A 161 0.07 -11.56 12.71
CA LEU A 161 -0.12 -12.17 11.39
C LEU A 161 1.12 -11.95 10.50
N LEU A 162 1.67 -10.73 10.48
CA LEU A 162 2.90 -10.48 9.73
C LEU A 162 4.06 -11.35 10.27
N ASN A 163 4.22 -11.44 11.58
CA ASN A 163 5.25 -12.29 12.17
C ASN A 163 5.07 -13.78 11.82
N ALA A 164 3.83 -14.25 11.75
CA ALA A 164 3.52 -15.64 11.38
C ALA A 164 3.72 -15.92 9.87
N LEU A 165 3.70 -14.88 9.03
CA LEU A 165 3.93 -14.97 7.59
C LEU A 165 5.43 -14.94 7.23
N GLU A 166 6.32 -14.69 8.18
CA GLU A 166 7.77 -14.58 7.93
C GLU A 166 8.30 -15.76 7.09
N PRO A 167 8.05 -17.05 7.39
CA PRO A 167 8.59 -18.16 6.60
C PRO A 167 8.08 -18.20 5.14
N GLN A 168 6.91 -17.62 4.87
CA GLN A 168 6.33 -17.53 3.53
C GLN A 168 6.85 -16.31 2.76
N LEU A 169 7.23 -15.26 3.48
CA LEU A 169 7.76 -14.04 2.89
C LEU A 169 9.27 -14.13 2.62
N ASP A 170 10.03 -14.88 3.42
CA ASP A 170 11.47 -15.02 3.27
C ASP A 170 11.92 -15.33 1.84
N PRO A 171 11.33 -16.29 1.10
CA PRO A 171 11.74 -16.55 -0.29
C PRO A 171 11.49 -15.37 -1.23
N LEU A 172 10.54 -14.48 -0.90
CA LEU A 172 10.23 -13.28 -1.69
C LEU A 172 11.18 -12.11 -1.36
N LEU A 173 11.82 -12.16 -0.19
CA LEU A 173 12.80 -11.17 0.25
C LEU A 173 14.16 -11.44 -0.38
N GLU A 174 14.41 -12.65 -0.92
CA GLU A 174 15.58 -12.96 -1.71
C GLU A 174 15.62 -12.06 -2.95
N GLU A 175 16.75 -11.42 -3.22
CA GLU A 175 16.89 -10.65 -4.45
C GLU A 175 16.79 -11.60 -5.64
N PRO A 176 15.93 -11.32 -6.64
CA PRO A 176 16.07 -12.01 -7.91
C PRO A 176 17.46 -11.66 -8.46
N ALA A 177 18.28 -12.67 -8.68
CA ALA A 177 19.55 -12.51 -9.34
C ALA A 177 19.32 -11.84 -10.72
N GLY A 178 19.52 -10.52 -10.77
CA GLY A 178 19.56 -9.73 -12.00
C GLY A 178 18.23 -9.60 -12.72
N GLU A 179 17.43 -8.59 -12.38
CA GLU A 179 16.75 -7.76 -13.39
C GLU A 179 16.06 -6.57 -12.73
N ALA A 180 16.55 -5.45 -13.02
CA ALA A 180 16.03 -4.09 -13.12
C ALA A 180 16.94 -3.07 -12.49
N ALA A 181 18.00 -2.72 -13.20
CA ALA A 181 18.59 -1.41 -13.03
C ALA A 181 17.49 -0.34 -13.18
N PRO A 182 17.46 0.71 -12.34
CA PRO A 182 16.51 1.79 -12.51
C PRO A 182 16.69 2.39 -13.90
N MET A 183 15.63 2.35 -14.71
CA MET A 183 15.63 3.00 -16.02
C MET A 183 15.88 4.49 -15.82
N PRO A 184 16.80 5.10 -16.60
CA PRO A 184 17.04 6.52 -16.51
C PRO A 184 15.77 7.29 -16.84
N ILE A 185 15.49 8.30 -16.03
CA ILE A 185 14.40 9.27 -16.24
C ILE A 185 14.81 10.13 -17.44
N SER A 186 14.54 9.66 -18.64
CA SER A 186 14.61 10.52 -19.84
C SER A 186 13.89 9.88 -21.01
N GLU A 187 13.01 10.67 -21.52
CA GLU A 187 12.35 10.77 -22.81
C GLU A 187 10.84 10.52 -22.79
N ALA A 188 10.14 11.64 -22.85
CA ALA A 188 8.71 11.71 -23.12
C ALA A 188 8.43 11.10 -24.50
N LEU A 189 7.64 10.06 -24.54
CA LEU A 189 7.08 9.56 -25.80
C LEU A 189 5.82 10.33 -26.18
N PRO A 190 5.55 10.53 -27.47
CA PRO A 190 4.45 11.35 -27.93
C PRO A 190 3.09 10.77 -27.58
N VAL A 191 2.22 11.65 -27.13
CA VAL A 191 0.78 11.37 -26.94
C VAL A 191 0.21 10.92 -28.29
N VAL A 192 -0.31 9.71 -28.36
CA VAL A 192 -1.10 9.27 -29.51
C VAL A 192 -2.45 10.00 -29.48
N THR A 193 -2.47 11.16 -30.16
CA THR A 193 -3.71 11.86 -30.50
C THR A 193 -4.16 11.33 -31.86
N GLY A 194 -5.17 10.45 -31.87
CA GLY A 194 -5.64 9.87 -33.11
C GLY A 194 -6.90 9.07 -33.01
N LEU A 195 -7.96 9.62 -32.41
CA LEU A 195 -9.33 9.20 -32.70
C LEU A 195 -9.95 10.21 -33.68
N ARG A 196 -9.76 10.00 -34.97
CA ARG A 196 -10.56 10.64 -35.99
C ARG A 196 -11.99 10.05 -35.95
N LYS A 197 -12.93 10.84 -35.48
CA LYS A 197 -14.34 10.69 -35.83
C LYS A 197 -14.48 10.92 -37.32
N SER A 198 -14.85 9.90 -38.07
CA SER A 198 -15.47 10.06 -39.38
C SER A 198 -16.98 9.98 -39.19
N SER A 199 -17.59 11.14 -39.04
CA SER A 199 -18.99 11.37 -39.34
C SER A 199 -19.02 12.42 -40.43
N GLU A 200 -19.50 12.04 -41.60
CA GLU A 200 -20.30 12.86 -42.46
C GLU A 200 -20.41 12.14 -43.82
N GLY A 201 -21.58 11.64 -44.07
CA GLY A 201 -22.03 11.12 -45.35
C GLY A 201 -23.41 11.70 -45.57
N SER A 202 -23.39 12.77 -46.30
CA SER A 202 -24.41 13.53 -46.97
C SER A 202 -25.63 12.76 -47.47
N ALA A 203 -26.74 13.42 -47.32
CA ALA A 203 -27.99 13.22 -48.08
C ALA A 203 -27.78 13.46 -49.59
N ASP A 204 -28.47 12.64 -50.39
CA ASP A 204 -29.42 13.03 -51.42
C ASP A 204 -30.30 11.83 -51.77
#